data_81bbfb40de1103335e14db9c65f81829
#
_entry.id   81bbfb40de1103335e14db9c65f81829
#
_cell.length_a   1.000
_cell.length_b   1.000
_cell.length_c   1.000
_cell.angle_alpha   90.00
_cell.angle_beta   90.00
_cell.angle_gamma   90.00
#
_symmetry.space_group_name_H-M   'P 1'
#
loop_
_entity.id
_entity.type
_entity.pdbx_description
1 polymer ?
#
loop_
_entity_poly.entity_id
_entity_poly.type
_entity_poly.pdbx_seq_one_letter_code
_entity_poly.pdbx_strand_id
1 'polypeptide(L)'
;MRSQDAVFLSLVERLYRQIFTQVQGLQWEDGGPVIAAQFDNEYRGSGDYLMALKNIALGIGFDLPFYTRTGWPELAKPVPFGEMLPLYGDYADGFWDKDIKECVGNYYKAFQFKNFRSSTAIGTDLLGKQEEKINKGDEQYPYFTCELGGGMATAYHRRPYIYPEDTYSMALVKLGSGSNLLGYYMYHGGTNPEGKLHTLNEVQTSPATANNDMPVCTYDFQAPLGEFGQTNESYYRLRPLHLFMQDYGELLAPMEASFPSPQNVQKGDDSALRWAYRSKDGKGFVFINNYERLQNLSAKKNVELEVCGVKLPKMTVPAGCMAVFPIGIDGIRYATCQLVAHRNGMIYMMQIKGIPSTICMQNGKTLKNVKPKGANTPVYKNICLLTQEEAESLFLDSVTKHGVVGKVTFAKVKEAGSLRTVKKGRAKVAEAPGEQDWEQAAVYKIALDDAVSQDARHLLNIEYQGDCARLYADGRLVADNFQYGRPFLYGLWRLPAGVKELELRILPMQSDMPVYLPREADTTPGESVKSITVTKE
;
A
#
# COMPACT_ATOMS: atom_id res chain seq x y z
N MET A 1 0.36 15.59 27.35
CA MET A 1 -0.06 15.72 25.94
C MET A 1 -1.06 14.61 25.63
N ARG A 2 -1.92 14.80 24.64
CA ARG A 2 -3.03 13.88 24.30
C ARG A 2 -3.96 13.61 25.50
N SER A 3 -4.41 14.69 26.15
CA SER A 3 -5.29 14.63 27.32
C SER A 3 -6.15 15.89 27.39
N GLN A 4 -7.11 15.92 28.31
CA GLN A 4 -7.95 17.10 28.56
C GLN A 4 -7.27 18.18 29.44
N ASP A 5 -5.94 18.21 29.44
CA ASP A 5 -5.18 19.28 30.09
C ASP A 5 -5.49 20.64 29.45
N ALA A 6 -5.86 21.63 30.28
CA ALA A 6 -6.33 22.94 29.81
C ALA A 6 -5.27 23.71 29.00
N VAL A 7 -3.98 23.61 29.38
CA VAL A 7 -2.89 24.25 28.64
C VAL A 7 -2.71 23.59 27.29
N PHE A 8 -2.70 22.23 27.25
CA PHE A 8 -2.60 21.49 26.01
C PHE A 8 -3.77 21.81 25.07
N LEU A 9 -5.02 21.79 25.55
CA LEU A 9 -6.20 22.11 24.73
C LEU A 9 -6.18 23.54 24.21
N SER A 10 -5.67 24.52 24.99
CA SER A 10 -5.53 25.89 24.50
C SER A 10 -4.52 26.01 23.34
N LEU A 11 -3.46 25.21 23.36
CA LEU A 11 -2.51 25.13 22.23
C LEU A 11 -3.13 24.48 21.02
N VAL A 12 -3.94 23.44 21.21
CA VAL A 12 -4.71 22.80 20.13
C VAL A 12 -5.70 23.79 19.52
N GLU A 13 -6.46 24.51 20.33
CA GLU A 13 -7.39 25.52 19.83
C GLU A 13 -6.68 26.58 18.98
N ARG A 14 -5.54 27.08 19.45
CA ARG A 14 -4.71 28.02 18.67
C ARG A 14 -4.28 27.44 17.33
N LEU A 15 -3.83 26.17 17.30
CA LEU A 15 -3.46 25.49 16.07
C LEU A 15 -4.66 25.33 15.13
N TYR A 16 -5.80 24.88 15.66
CA TYR A 16 -7.01 24.67 14.84
C TYR A 16 -7.53 25.99 14.25
N ARG A 17 -7.46 27.10 14.98
CA ARG A 17 -7.80 28.43 14.43
C ARG A 17 -6.87 28.81 13.26
N GLN A 18 -5.57 28.54 13.36
CA GLN A 18 -4.63 28.79 12.25
C GLN A 18 -4.93 27.90 11.04
N ILE A 19 -5.23 26.63 11.26
CA ILE A 19 -5.64 25.72 10.16
C ILE A 19 -6.94 26.22 9.53
N PHE A 20 -7.93 26.59 10.34
CA PHE A 20 -9.23 27.07 9.87
C PHE A 20 -9.11 28.29 8.98
N THR A 21 -8.23 29.24 9.29
CA THR A 21 -7.99 30.41 8.40
C THR A 21 -7.52 30.03 6.99
N GLN A 22 -6.94 28.83 6.82
CA GLN A 22 -6.49 28.35 5.51
C GLN A 22 -7.55 27.53 4.76
N VAL A 23 -8.53 26.96 5.48
CA VAL A 23 -9.55 26.07 4.91
C VAL A 23 -10.96 26.64 4.96
N GLN A 24 -11.15 27.83 5.53
CA GLN A 24 -12.43 28.53 5.53
C GLN A 24 -12.91 28.80 4.10
N GLY A 25 -14.16 28.43 3.78
CA GLY A 25 -14.71 28.52 2.45
C GLY A 25 -14.26 27.40 1.50
N LEU A 26 -13.46 26.44 1.98
CA LEU A 26 -13.02 25.27 1.20
C LEU A 26 -13.61 23.95 1.72
N GLN A 27 -14.49 24.00 2.71
CA GLN A 27 -15.18 22.81 3.19
C GLN A 27 -16.21 22.32 2.17
N TRP A 28 -16.55 21.05 2.21
CA TRP A 28 -17.51 20.44 1.29
C TRP A 28 -18.86 21.17 1.25
N GLU A 29 -19.34 21.61 2.41
CA GLU A 29 -20.56 22.39 2.55
C GLU A 29 -20.48 23.73 1.82
N ASP A 30 -19.31 24.35 1.78
CA ASP A 30 -19.02 25.57 1.00
C ASP A 30 -18.82 25.27 -0.50
N GLY A 31 -18.92 24.02 -0.95
CA GLY A 31 -18.59 23.58 -2.30
C GLY A 31 -17.10 23.34 -2.54
N GLY A 32 -16.30 23.30 -1.49
CA GLY A 32 -14.85 23.12 -1.54
C GLY A 32 -14.40 21.64 -1.48
N PRO A 33 -13.10 21.39 -1.61
CA PRO A 33 -12.54 20.04 -1.69
C PRO A 33 -12.29 19.37 -0.33
N VAL A 34 -12.43 20.07 0.81
CA VAL A 34 -12.18 19.51 2.14
C VAL A 34 -13.41 18.73 2.61
N ILE A 35 -13.36 17.41 2.55
CA ILE A 35 -14.52 16.53 2.80
C ILE A 35 -14.58 15.94 4.19
N ALA A 36 -13.47 15.88 4.94
CA ALA A 36 -13.40 15.35 6.30
C ALA A 36 -12.08 15.74 6.98
N ALA A 37 -12.01 15.60 8.30
CA ALA A 37 -10.78 15.80 9.06
C ALA A 37 -10.55 14.68 10.08
N GLN A 38 -9.28 14.27 10.24
CA GLN A 38 -8.87 13.31 11.24
C GLN A 38 -8.49 13.99 12.55
N PHE A 39 -9.01 13.48 13.67
CA PHE A 39 -8.55 13.85 14.99
C PHE A 39 -7.61 12.80 15.56
N ASP A 40 -6.38 13.23 15.80
CA ASP A 40 -5.29 12.43 16.34
C ASP A 40 -5.00 11.19 15.48
N ASN A 41 -3.83 10.62 15.60
CA ASN A 41 -3.44 9.41 14.92
C ASN A 41 -3.13 8.31 15.93
N GLU A 42 -3.67 7.10 15.69
CA GLU A 42 -3.40 5.91 16.52
C GLU A 42 -3.57 6.16 18.03
N TYR A 43 -4.56 6.98 18.38
CA TYR A 43 -4.87 7.28 19.77
C TYR A 43 -5.60 6.10 20.42
N ARG A 44 -5.19 5.74 21.64
CA ARG A 44 -5.69 4.60 22.39
C ARG A 44 -6.29 4.97 23.75
N GLY A 45 -6.31 6.26 24.07
CA GLY A 45 -6.83 6.76 25.35
C GLY A 45 -8.35 6.89 25.35
N SER A 46 -8.86 7.81 26.19
CA SER A 46 -10.29 8.04 26.35
C SER A 46 -10.89 8.81 25.17
N GLY A 47 -12.03 8.36 24.65
CA GLY A 47 -12.85 9.11 23.69
C GLY A 47 -13.26 10.50 24.18
N ASP A 48 -13.28 10.78 25.48
CA ASP A 48 -13.56 12.11 26.00
C ASP A 48 -12.56 13.16 25.52
N TYR A 49 -11.29 12.79 25.34
CA TYR A 49 -10.30 13.68 24.74
C TYR A 49 -10.62 13.98 23.27
N LEU A 50 -10.98 12.97 22.50
CA LEU A 50 -11.36 13.15 21.10
C LEU A 50 -12.62 14.02 20.96
N MET A 51 -13.59 13.84 21.88
CA MET A 51 -14.77 14.71 21.95
C MET A 51 -14.41 16.16 22.31
N ALA A 52 -13.43 16.38 23.18
CA ALA A 52 -12.93 17.73 23.46
C ALA A 52 -12.31 18.37 22.22
N LEU A 53 -11.52 17.62 21.42
CA LEU A 53 -10.98 18.10 20.14
C LEU A 53 -12.11 18.48 19.16
N LYS A 54 -13.13 17.62 19.04
CA LYS A 54 -14.30 17.87 18.17
C LYS A 54 -15.02 19.15 18.59
N ASN A 55 -15.29 19.32 19.88
CA ASN A 55 -16.00 20.50 20.37
C ASN A 55 -15.21 21.79 20.11
N ILE A 56 -13.88 21.77 20.24
CA ILE A 56 -13.01 22.89 19.88
C ILE A 56 -13.13 23.20 18.38
N ALA A 57 -13.06 22.17 17.52
CA ALA A 57 -13.14 22.36 16.08
C ALA A 57 -14.50 22.95 15.65
N LEU A 58 -15.61 22.40 16.16
CA LEU A 58 -16.96 22.92 15.91
C LEU A 58 -17.09 24.38 16.39
N GLY A 59 -16.58 24.71 17.58
CA GLY A 59 -16.58 26.07 18.13
C GLY A 59 -15.76 27.07 17.31
N ILE A 60 -14.83 26.62 16.49
CA ILE A 60 -14.03 27.45 15.57
C ILE A 60 -14.75 27.68 14.24
N GLY A 61 -15.59 26.71 13.80
CA GLY A 61 -16.34 26.78 12.54
C GLY A 61 -16.05 25.66 11.57
N PHE A 62 -15.36 24.58 11.98
CA PHE A 62 -15.27 23.38 11.16
C PHE A 62 -16.65 22.70 11.11
N ASP A 63 -17.20 22.54 9.90
CA ASP A 63 -18.46 21.85 9.65
C ASP A 63 -18.25 20.78 8.57
N LEU A 64 -17.73 19.63 9.02
CA LEU A 64 -17.39 18.50 8.18
C LEU A 64 -17.33 17.21 9.02
N PRO A 65 -17.44 16.04 8.42
CA PRO A 65 -17.26 14.76 9.10
C PRO A 65 -15.88 14.63 9.73
N PHE A 66 -15.87 14.20 10.99
CA PHE A 66 -14.63 13.88 11.70
C PHE A 66 -14.44 12.38 11.77
N TYR A 67 -13.19 11.94 11.64
CA TYR A 67 -12.84 10.53 11.78
C TYR A 67 -11.61 10.36 12.68
N THR A 68 -11.48 9.17 13.21
CA THR A 68 -10.35 8.70 14.00
C THR A 68 -10.23 7.19 13.84
N ARG A 69 -9.26 6.60 14.49
CA ARG A 69 -8.95 5.18 14.37
C ARG A 69 -8.35 4.81 13.00
N THR A 70 -7.20 4.26 13.06
CA THR A 70 -6.40 3.85 11.89
C THR A 70 -6.04 2.37 11.99
N GLY A 71 -7.05 1.51 12.20
CA GLY A 71 -6.86 0.08 12.35
C GLY A 71 -6.76 -0.42 13.79
N TRP A 72 -6.65 0.45 14.78
CA TRP A 72 -6.63 0.06 16.19
C TRP A 72 -7.98 -0.52 16.62
N PRO A 73 -8.00 -1.66 17.35
CA PRO A 73 -9.26 -2.32 17.68
C PRO A 73 -10.13 -1.51 18.66
N GLU A 74 -9.55 -0.85 19.66
CA GLU A 74 -10.33 -0.20 20.72
C GLU A 74 -9.64 1.04 21.31
N LEU A 75 -10.46 2.04 21.67
CA LEU A 75 -10.10 3.10 22.59
C LEU A 75 -10.31 2.62 24.04
N ALA A 76 -9.54 3.15 24.99
CA ALA A 76 -9.73 2.85 26.43
C ALA A 76 -11.15 3.19 26.92
N LYS A 77 -11.76 4.25 26.34
CA LYS A 77 -13.17 4.60 26.47
C LYS A 77 -13.66 4.97 25.07
N PRO A 78 -14.74 4.34 24.56
CA PRO A 78 -15.22 4.61 23.21
C PRO A 78 -15.77 6.05 23.07
N VAL A 79 -15.71 6.57 21.85
CA VAL A 79 -16.45 7.76 21.42
C VAL A 79 -17.93 7.37 21.31
N PRO A 80 -18.89 8.24 21.71
CA PRO A 80 -20.31 7.96 21.52
C PRO A 80 -20.64 7.70 20.04
N PHE A 81 -21.61 6.81 19.80
CA PHE A 81 -22.02 6.47 18.45
C PHE A 81 -22.49 7.70 17.66
N GLY A 82 -22.11 7.79 16.40
CA GLY A 82 -22.45 8.90 15.50
C GLY A 82 -21.52 10.11 15.57
N GLU A 83 -20.66 10.22 16.59
CA GLU A 83 -19.84 11.41 16.79
C GLU A 83 -18.58 11.45 15.89
N MET A 84 -18.01 10.30 15.56
CA MET A 84 -16.84 10.17 14.69
C MET A 84 -16.92 8.90 13.87
N LEU A 85 -16.42 8.96 12.64
CA LEU A 85 -16.32 7.78 11.76
C LEU A 85 -15.12 6.93 12.17
N PRO A 86 -15.27 5.61 12.38
CA PRO A 86 -14.15 4.69 12.52
C PRO A 86 -13.61 4.36 11.12
N LEU A 87 -12.30 4.50 10.92
CA LEU A 87 -11.62 4.05 9.73
C LEU A 87 -10.67 2.91 10.08
N TYR A 88 -10.37 2.08 9.09
CA TYR A 88 -9.71 0.80 9.29
C TYR A 88 -8.46 0.70 8.41
N GLY A 89 -7.61 -0.28 8.70
CA GLY A 89 -6.42 -0.59 7.92
C GLY A 89 -6.13 -2.08 7.90
N ASP A 90 -5.26 -2.49 7.01
CA ASP A 90 -4.66 -3.82 6.98
C ASP A 90 -3.38 -3.78 6.15
N TYR A 91 -2.40 -4.62 6.47
CA TYR A 91 -1.11 -4.67 5.78
C TYR A 91 -0.75 -6.11 5.40
N ALA A 92 0.05 -6.25 4.35
CA ALA A 92 0.56 -7.54 3.90
C ALA A 92 1.70 -8.08 4.78
N ASP A 93 2.43 -7.18 5.41
CA ASP A 93 3.55 -7.43 6.33
C ASP A 93 3.75 -6.18 7.20
N GLY A 94 4.60 -6.24 8.22
CA GLY A 94 4.89 -5.10 9.09
C GLY A 94 6.37 -5.01 9.47
N PHE A 95 7.02 -3.88 9.14
CA PHE A 95 8.41 -3.62 9.52
C PHE A 95 8.61 -3.58 11.04
N TRP A 96 7.54 -3.29 11.79
CA TRP A 96 7.53 -3.21 13.26
C TRP A 96 7.51 -4.57 13.96
N ASP A 97 7.30 -5.68 13.23
CA ASP A 97 7.30 -7.01 13.84
C ASP A 97 8.72 -7.41 14.25
N LYS A 98 8.87 -7.91 15.47
CA LYS A 98 10.18 -8.27 16.04
C LYS A 98 10.69 -9.63 15.59
N ASP A 99 9.83 -10.49 15.05
CA ASP A 99 10.23 -11.78 14.51
C ASP A 99 10.86 -11.56 13.13
N ILE A 100 12.04 -12.14 12.93
CA ILE A 100 12.80 -12.07 11.69
C ILE A 100 12.51 -13.23 10.72
N LYS A 101 11.41 -13.97 10.95
CA LYS A 101 10.97 -15.02 10.04
C LYS A 101 10.08 -14.45 8.93
N GLU A 102 9.96 -15.21 7.84
CA GLU A 102 9.01 -14.95 6.79
C GLU A 102 7.55 -15.20 7.26
N CYS A 103 6.59 -14.41 6.79
CA CYS A 103 5.16 -14.60 7.06
C CYS A 103 4.79 -14.66 8.55
N VAL A 104 5.27 -13.72 9.33
CA VAL A 104 4.97 -13.64 10.78
C VAL A 104 3.58 -13.08 11.07
N GLY A 105 3.16 -13.19 12.32
CA GLY A 105 1.95 -12.56 12.83
C GLY A 105 0.66 -12.96 12.11
N ASN A 106 -0.30 -12.05 12.14
CA ASN A 106 -1.65 -12.24 11.63
C ASN A 106 -1.88 -11.57 10.26
N TYR A 107 -0.84 -11.13 9.54
CA TYR A 107 -0.97 -10.43 8.26
C TYR A 107 -1.68 -11.26 7.19
N TYR A 108 -1.60 -12.60 7.26
CA TYR A 108 -2.33 -13.51 6.36
C TYR A 108 -3.85 -13.28 6.36
N LYS A 109 -4.40 -12.73 7.44
CA LYS A 109 -5.82 -12.41 7.55
C LYS A 109 -6.27 -11.25 6.64
N ALA A 110 -5.34 -10.43 6.17
CA ALA A 110 -5.61 -9.37 5.20
C ALA A 110 -6.05 -9.92 3.83
N PHE A 111 -5.78 -11.20 3.56
CA PHE A 111 -6.10 -11.90 2.31
C PHE A 111 -7.39 -12.74 2.39
N GLN A 112 -8.20 -12.54 3.44
CA GLN A 112 -9.43 -13.30 3.70
C GLN A 112 -10.65 -12.38 3.70
N PHE A 113 -11.71 -12.80 3.00
CA PHE A 113 -13.01 -12.11 3.11
C PHE A 113 -13.59 -12.35 4.50
N LYS A 114 -13.97 -11.28 5.17
CA LYS A 114 -14.47 -11.34 6.55
C LYS A 114 -15.34 -10.11 6.88
N ASN A 115 -16.23 -10.28 7.85
CA ASN A 115 -17.03 -9.18 8.38
C ASN A 115 -16.28 -8.34 9.44
N PHE A 116 -15.16 -8.84 9.95
CA PHE A 116 -14.31 -8.12 10.87
C PHE A 116 -13.48 -7.07 10.13
N ARG A 117 -13.60 -5.79 10.53
CA ARG A 117 -13.05 -4.64 9.81
C ARG A 117 -11.65 -4.25 10.27
N SER A 118 -11.35 -4.37 11.58
CA SER A 118 -10.05 -4.01 12.15
C SER A 118 -8.97 -5.03 11.78
N SER A 119 -7.70 -4.59 11.79
CA SER A 119 -6.56 -5.50 11.70
C SER A 119 -6.17 -6.04 13.08
N THR A 120 -5.73 -7.29 13.12
CA THR A 120 -5.12 -7.89 14.33
C THR A 120 -3.59 -7.94 14.25
N ALA A 121 -3.02 -7.34 13.22
CA ALA A 121 -1.58 -7.27 12.99
C ALA A 121 -1.00 -5.88 13.23
N ILE A 122 -1.74 -4.81 12.92
CA ILE A 122 -1.31 -3.43 13.15
C ILE A 122 -1.11 -3.18 14.64
N GLY A 123 0.01 -2.56 15.00
CA GLY A 123 0.33 -2.19 16.37
C GLY A 123 0.69 -3.35 17.30
N THR A 124 0.99 -4.53 16.78
CA THR A 124 1.40 -5.68 17.59
C THR A 124 2.71 -5.45 18.34
N ASP A 125 3.57 -4.58 17.86
CA ASP A 125 4.79 -4.13 18.54
C ASP A 125 4.51 -3.36 19.85
N LEU A 126 3.35 -2.67 19.90
CA LEU A 126 2.91 -1.84 21.03
C LEU A 126 1.87 -2.54 21.91
N LEU A 127 0.91 -3.24 21.30
CA LEU A 127 -0.25 -3.82 21.97
C LEU A 127 -0.13 -5.32 22.25
N GLY A 128 0.85 -6.00 21.63
CA GLY A 128 0.95 -7.45 21.63
C GLY A 128 -0.10 -8.11 20.74
N LYS A 129 -0.33 -9.41 20.95
CA LYS A 129 -1.29 -10.17 20.16
C LYS A 129 -2.71 -9.62 20.33
N GLN A 130 -3.36 -9.37 19.21
CA GLN A 130 -4.74 -8.90 19.15
C GLN A 130 -5.67 -10.07 18.76
N GLU A 131 -6.88 -10.04 19.30
CA GLU A 131 -7.97 -10.95 18.90
C GLU A 131 -8.99 -10.20 18.05
N GLU A 132 -9.66 -10.92 17.13
CA GLU A 132 -10.75 -10.35 16.37
C GLU A 132 -11.95 -10.12 17.26
N LYS A 133 -12.33 -8.86 17.41
CA LYS A 133 -13.55 -8.46 18.12
C LYS A 133 -14.38 -7.57 17.21
N ILE A 134 -15.64 -7.91 17.04
CA ILE A 134 -16.60 -7.04 16.35
C ILE A 134 -17.12 -6.05 17.39
N ASN A 135 -16.78 -4.78 17.22
CA ASN A 135 -17.34 -3.75 18.07
C ASN A 135 -18.81 -3.57 17.74
N LYS A 136 -19.66 -3.64 18.75
CA LYS A 136 -21.10 -3.44 18.58
C LYS A 136 -21.38 -2.07 17.99
N GLY A 137 -22.08 -2.04 16.87
CA GLY A 137 -22.41 -0.81 16.15
C GLY A 137 -21.48 -0.46 15.00
N ASP A 138 -20.33 -1.13 14.85
CA ASP A 138 -19.41 -0.88 13.71
C ASP A 138 -20.13 -1.13 12.37
N GLU A 139 -21.06 -2.06 12.31
CA GLU A 139 -21.88 -2.36 11.14
C GLU A 139 -22.79 -1.20 10.69
N GLN A 140 -23.10 -0.28 11.58
CA GLN A 140 -23.93 0.89 11.30
C GLN A 140 -23.15 2.04 10.64
N TYR A 141 -21.82 1.99 10.68
CA TYR A 141 -20.96 2.94 9.96
C TYR A 141 -20.64 2.45 8.55
N PRO A 142 -20.41 3.35 7.59
CA PRO A 142 -19.81 2.94 6.33
C PRO A 142 -18.45 2.27 6.59
N TYR A 143 -18.11 1.26 5.80
CA TYR A 143 -16.81 0.60 5.89
C TYR A 143 -15.80 1.33 5.02
N PHE A 144 -14.90 2.07 5.64
CA PHE A 144 -13.82 2.82 5.00
C PHE A 144 -12.47 2.38 5.52
N THR A 145 -11.45 2.38 4.66
CA THR A 145 -10.05 2.24 5.09
C THR A 145 -9.33 3.58 4.97
N CYS A 146 -8.30 3.78 5.79
CA CYS A 146 -7.34 4.90 5.68
C CYS A 146 -5.90 4.40 5.70
N GLU A 147 -5.69 3.17 6.13
CA GLU A 147 -4.38 2.52 6.19
C GLU A 147 -4.42 1.12 5.56
N LEU A 148 -4.95 1.01 4.33
CA LEU A 148 -4.75 -0.19 3.54
C LEU A 148 -3.35 -0.14 2.92
N GLY A 149 -2.50 -1.12 3.22
CA GLY A 149 -1.12 -1.13 2.76
C GLY A 149 -1.01 -1.08 1.24
N GLY A 150 -0.57 0.06 0.69
CA GLY A 150 -0.17 0.17 -0.72
C GLY A 150 1.24 -0.37 -0.96
N GLY A 151 1.96 -0.65 0.10
CA GLY A 151 3.30 -1.19 0.18
C GLY A 151 3.67 -1.41 1.64
N MET A 152 4.95 -1.32 1.98
CA MET A 152 5.46 -1.37 3.35
C MET A 152 6.85 -0.72 3.43
N ALA A 153 7.09 0.03 4.50
CA ALA A 153 8.41 0.55 4.81
C ALA A 153 9.37 -0.57 5.25
N THR A 154 10.64 -0.22 5.37
CA THR A 154 11.68 -1.10 5.90
C THR A 154 12.19 -0.54 7.22
N ALA A 155 12.31 -1.40 8.23
CA ALA A 155 13.18 -1.15 9.39
C ALA A 155 14.47 -1.94 9.23
N TYR A 156 15.54 -1.54 9.92
CA TYR A 156 16.84 -2.20 9.77
C TYR A 156 16.75 -3.71 10.02
N HIS A 157 16.02 -4.13 11.06
CA HIS A 157 15.89 -5.53 11.45
C HIS A 157 14.89 -6.33 10.60
N ARG A 158 13.97 -5.64 9.87
CA ARG A 158 12.94 -6.28 9.08
C ARG A 158 12.63 -5.46 7.82
N ARG A 159 12.91 -6.05 6.65
CA ARG A 159 12.85 -5.39 5.33
C ARG A 159 11.94 -6.18 4.39
N PRO A 160 10.62 -6.11 4.53
CA PRO A 160 9.72 -6.87 3.67
C PRO A 160 9.74 -6.35 2.24
N TYR A 161 9.63 -7.25 1.26
CA TYR A 161 9.37 -6.94 -0.13
C TYR A 161 7.87 -7.16 -0.40
N ILE A 162 7.16 -6.16 -0.87
CA ILE A 162 5.74 -6.24 -1.16
C ILE A 162 5.53 -6.41 -2.65
N TYR A 163 4.81 -7.50 -3.03
CA TYR A 163 4.47 -7.79 -4.40
C TYR A 163 3.21 -7.02 -4.85
N PRO A 164 3.08 -6.70 -6.14
CA PRO A 164 1.86 -6.07 -6.68
C PRO A 164 0.60 -6.87 -6.37
N GLU A 165 0.69 -8.19 -6.34
CA GLU A 165 -0.39 -9.11 -5.99
C GLU A 165 -0.83 -8.97 -4.53
N ASP A 166 0.08 -8.63 -3.61
CA ASP A 166 -0.26 -8.39 -2.21
C ASP A 166 -1.22 -7.21 -2.09
N THR A 167 -0.87 -6.08 -2.70
CA THR A 167 -1.67 -4.85 -2.65
C THR A 167 -3.01 -5.02 -3.36
N TYR A 168 -3.01 -5.66 -4.54
CA TYR A 168 -4.22 -5.93 -5.30
C TYR A 168 -5.17 -6.88 -4.56
N SER A 169 -4.65 -7.96 -4.00
CA SER A 169 -5.43 -8.94 -3.23
C SER A 169 -6.11 -8.31 -2.01
N MET A 170 -5.35 -7.52 -1.22
CA MET A 170 -5.92 -6.83 -0.06
C MET A 170 -7.03 -5.86 -0.48
N ALA A 171 -6.82 -5.06 -1.53
CA ALA A 171 -7.82 -4.12 -2.04
C ALA A 171 -9.09 -4.86 -2.50
N LEU A 172 -8.96 -5.93 -3.27
CA LEU A 172 -10.06 -6.77 -3.73
C LEU A 172 -10.82 -7.39 -2.57
N VAL A 173 -10.10 -7.92 -1.57
CA VAL A 173 -10.69 -8.54 -0.38
C VAL A 173 -11.46 -7.50 0.45
N LYS A 174 -10.93 -6.29 0.63
CA LYS A 174 -11.65 -5.21 1.33
C LYS A 174 -12.93 -4.81 0.60
N LEU A 175 -12.90 -4.66 -0.72
CA LEU A 175 -14.10 -4.38 -1.51
C LEU A 175 -15.13 -5.51 -1.38
N GLY A 176 -14.72 -6.76 -1.53
CA GLY A 176 -15.60 -7.92 -1.36
C GLY A 176 -16.14 -8.07 0.06
N SER A 177 -15.43 -7.56 1.05
CA SER A 177 -15.85 -7.53 2.46
C SER A 177 -16.74 -6.33 2.83
N GLY A 178 -17.13 -5.50 1.85
CA GLY A 178 -18.09 -4.43 2.07
C GLY A 178 -17.48 -3.03 2.16
N SER A 179 -16.17 -2.87 1.95
CA SER A 179 -15.55 -1.54 1.95
C SER A 179 -16.04 -0.69 0.76
N ASN A 180 -16.35 0.57 1.03
CA ASN A 180 -16.81 1.55 0.04
C ASN A 180 -15.77 2.64 -0.24
N LEU A 181 -14.65 2.64 0.49
CA LEU A 181 -13.54 3.55 0.28
C LEU A 181 -12.23 2.80 0.59
N LEU A 182 -11.34 2.77 -0.40
CA LEU A 182 -9.98 2.25 -0.26
C LEU A 182 -9.01 3.41 -0.04
N GLY A 183 -8.80 3.80 1.22
CA GLY A 183 -7.74 4.72 1.61
C GLY A 183 -6.47 3.94 1.90
N TYR A 184 -5.40 4.26 1.18
CA TYR A 184 -4.13 3.56 1.29
C TYR A 184 -3.15 4.27 2.22
N TYR A 185 -2.34 3.50 2.92
CA TYR A 185 -1.11 3.95 3.55
C TYR A 185 0.05 3.01 3.16
N MET A 186 0.95 3.43 2.18
CA MET A 186 0.81 4.65 1.42
C MET A 186 0.49 4.36 -0.04
N TYR A 187 -0.20 5.29 -0.72
CA TYR A 187 -0.35 5.23 -2.18
C TYR A 187 0.79 5.97 -2.88
N HIS A 188 1.34 6.98 -2.20
CA HIS A 188 2.50 7.76 -2.65
C HIS A 188 3.55 7.76 -1.53
N GLY A 189 4.78 7.40 -1.86
CA GLY A 189 5.90 7.47 -0.95
C GLY A 189 6.31 8.92 -0.63
N GLY A 190 7.21 9.08 0.30
CA GLY A 190 7.67 10.38 0.74
C GLY A 190 9.13 10.41 1.17
N THR A 191 9.60 11.60 1.49
CA THR A 191 10.92 11.84 2.08
C THR A 191 10.72 12.43 3.46
N ASN A 192 11.41 11.91 4.47
CA ASN A 192 11.38 12.48 5.81
C ASN A 192 11.94 13.91 5.78
N PRO A 193 11.19 14.91 6.29
CA PRO A 193 11.69 16.28 6.34
C PRO A 193 12.83 16.41 7.35
N GLU A 194 13.85 17.16 7.00
CA GLU A 194 14.91 17.52 7.92
C GLU A 194 14.42 18.59 8.91
N GLY A 195 14.41 18.25 10.19
CA GLY A 195 14.09 19.17 11.26
C GLY A 195 15.32 19.87 11.83
N LYS A 196 15.13 20.71 12.86
CA LYS A 196 16.25 21.41 13.52
C LYS A 196 17.17 20.48 14.30
N LEU A 197 16.66 19.35 14.78
CA LEU A 197 17.39 18.40 15.61
C LEU A 197 17.70 17.12 14.86
N HIS A 198 16.74 16.58 14.12
CA HIS A 198 16.86 15.34 13.35
C HIS A 198 15.69 15.25 12.35
N THR A 199 15.67 14.24 11.51
CA THR A 199 14.52 13.89 10.65
C THR A 199 13.38 13.28 11.49
N LEU A 200 12.22 13.04 10.86
CA LEU A 200 11.06 12.39 11.53
C LEU A 200 11.10 10.86 11.50
N ASN A 201 12.20 10.25 11.05
CA ASN A 201 12.34 8.79 11.04
C ASN A 201 12.30 8.20 12.47
N GLU A 202 11.79 6.98 12.58
CA GLU A 202 11.81 6.23 13.83
C GLU A 202 13.21 5.67 14.10
N VAL A 203 13.70 5.87 15.31
CA VAL A 203 15.00 5.35 15.75
C VAL A 203 14.92 4.79 17.16
N GLN A 204 15.57 3.64 17.41
CA GLN A 204 15.56 2.98 18.72
C GLN A 204 16.22 3.81 19.83
N THR A 205 17.11 4.73 19.46
CA THR A 205 17.81 5.60 20.40
C THR A 205 16.96 6.76 20.90
N SER A 206 15.91 7.16 20.17
CA SER A 206 15.02 8.24 20.57
C SER A 206 13.91 7.73 21.51
N PRO A 207 13.70 8.36 22.67
CA PRO A 207 12.57 8.03 23.54
C PRO A 207 11.22 8.52 23.00
N ALA A 208 11.22 9.40 22.00
CA ALA A 208 10.02 10.03 21.46
C ALA A 208 9.44 9.29 20.25
N THR A 209 10.18 8.35 19.66
CA THR A 209 9.76 7.60 18.48
C THR A 209 9.51 6.13 18.83
N ALA A 210 9.03 5.36 17.86
CA ALA A 210 8.81 3.93 18.00
C ALA A 210 10.13 3.16 18.23
N ASN A 211 10.03 1.86 18.42
CA ASN A 211 11.16 1.04 18.76
C ASN A 211 11.96 0.52 17.54
N ASN A 212 11.73 1.07 16.36
CA ASN A 212 12.35 0.64 15.12
C ASN A 212 13.44 1.61 14.68
N ASP A 213 14.40 1.12 13.90
CA ASP A 213 15.32 1.97 13.16
C ASP A 213 14.90 1.96 11.69
N MET A 214 14.43 3.10 11.21
CA MET A 214 14.05 3.31 9.81
C MET A 214 15.14 4.10 9.07
N PRO A 215 15.16 4.11 7.73
CA PRO A 215 16.02 5.02 6.97
C PRO A 215 15.83 6.47 7.40
N VAL A 216 16.90 7.26 7.29
CA VAL A 216 16.89 8.67 7.73
C VAL A 216 16.10 9.55 6.76
N CYS A 217 16.30 9.35 5.46
CA CYS A 217 15.75 10.20 4.40
C CYS A 217 14.51 9.57 3.77
N THR A 218 14.62 8.33 3.28
CA THR A 218 13.55 7.72 2.49
C THR A 218 12.36 7.27 3.33
N TYR A 219 11.18 7.55 2.82
CA TYR A 219 9.90 6.97 3.24
C TYR A 219 9.13 6.51 2.00
N ASP A 220 9.82 5.83 1.08
CA ASP A 220 9.27 5.34 -0.20
C ASP A 220 8.07 4.40 0.00
N PHE A 221 8.08 3.63 1.06
CA PHE A 221 7.03 2.71 1.47
C PHE A 221 6.72 1.62 0.42
N GLN A 222 7.51 1.49 -0.64
CA GLN A 222 7.20 0.63 -1.80
C GLN A 222 5.81 0.93 -2.39
N ALA A 223 5.38 2.19 -2.26
CA ALA A 223 4.04 2.63 -2.63
C ALA A 223 3.80 2.53 -4.14
N PRO A 224 2.54 2.48 -4.62
CA PRO A 224 2.23 2.51 -6.05
C PRO A 224 2.88 3.68 -6.78
N LEU A 225 2.88 4.86 -6.18
CA LEU A 225 3.73 5.99 -6.57
C LEU A 225 4.84 6.12 -5.52
N GLY A 226 6.08 5.89 -5.91
CA GLY A 226 7.21 5.91 -4.98
C GLY A 226 7.60 7.31 -4.52
N GLU A 227 8.68 7.41 -3.74
CA GLU A 227 9.17 8.64 -3.11
C GLU A 227 9.33 9.80 -4.09
N PHE A 228 9.75 9.51 -5.31
CA PHE A 228 10.02 10.49 -6.36
C PHE A 228 8.85 10.61 -7.37
N GLY A 229 7.71 9.99 -7.11
CA GLY A 229 6.56 9.95 -7.99
C GLY A 229 6.64 8.90 -9.10
N GLN A 230 7.71 8.08 -9.10
CA GLN A 230 7.84 6.97 -10.05
C GLN A 230 6.70 5.96 -9.86
N THR A 231 6.21 5.43 -10.99
CA THR A 231 5.18 4.40 -10.99
C THR A 231 5.79 3.01 -10.76
N ASN A 232 5.39 2.36 -9.66
CA ASN A 232 5.74 0.98 -9.38
C ASN A 232 4.74 0.01 -10.05
N GLU A 233 5.07 -1.27 -10.15
CA GLU A 233 4.20 -2.30 -10.73
C GLU A 233 2.83 -2.36 -10.03
N SER A 234 2.77 -2.12 -8.72
CA SER A 234 1.52 -2.07 -7.95
C SER A 234 0.59 -0.94 -8.39
N TYR A 235 1.11 0.19 -8.94
CA TYR A 235 0.29 1.23 -9.55
C TYR A 235 -0.53 0.69 -10.72
N TYR A 236 0.12 0.03 -11.65
CA TYR A 236 -0.54 -0.55 -12.82
C TYR A 236 -1.49 -1.68 -12.42
N ARG A 237 -1.06 -2.53 -11.51
CA ARG A 237 -1.85 -3.67 -11.02
C ARG A 237 -3.17 -3.25 -10.37
N LEU A 238 -3.19 -2.17 -9.61
CA LEU A 238 -4.39 -1.64 -8.95
C LEU A 238 -5.35 -0.93 -9.90
N ARG A 239 -4.88 -0.42 -11.06
CA ARG A 239 -5.68 0.40 -11.97
C ARG A 239 -7.01 -0.25 -12.42
N PRO A 240 -7.07 -1.53 -12.86
CA PRO A 240 -8.34 -2.14 -13.25
C PRO A 240 -9.38 -2.10 -12.14
N LEU A 241 -8.96 -2.24 -10.87
CA LEU A 241 -9.85 -2.18 -9.72
C LEU A 241 -10.29 -0.73 -9.42
N HIS A 242 -9.39 0.25 -9.57
CA HIS A 242 -9.72 1.66 -9.40
C HIS A 242 -10.65 2.17 -10.50
N LEU A 243 -10.45 1.78 -11.75
CA LEU A 243 -11.35 2.09 -12.85
C LEU A 243 -12.74 1.47 -12.60
N PHE A 244 -12.78 0.21 -12.15
CA PHE A 244 -14.02 -0.44 -11.74
C PHE A 244 -14.74 0.35 -10.63
N MET A 245 -14.03 0.82 -9.62
CA MET A 245 -14.63 1.61 -8.55
C MET A 245 -15.16 2.97 -9.05
N GLN A 246 -14.44 3.62 -9.97
CA GLN A 246 -14.89 4.89 -10.56
C GLN A 246 -16.21 4.75 -11.31
N ASP A 247 -16.35 3.68 -12.09
CA ASP A 247 -17.49 3.55 -13.01
C ASP A 247 -18.65 2.72 -12.43
N TYR A 248 -18.39 1.87 -11.43
CA TYR A 248 -19.38 0.99 -10.80
C TYR A 248 -19.52 1.22 -9.28
N GLY A 249 -18.82 2.18 -8.72
CA GLY A 249 -18.80 2.43 -7.27
C GLY A 249 -20.17 2.82 -6.71
N GLU A 250 -20.95 3.65 -7.41
CA GLU A 250 -22.32 4.02 -7.01
C GLU A 250 -23.25 2.80 -6.95
N LEU A 251 -23.07 1.87 -7.88
CA LEU A 251 -23.83 0.63 -7.91
C LEU A 251 -23.38 -0.33 -6.81
N LEU A 252 -22.07 -0.39 -6.56
CA LEU A 252 -21.47 -1.27 -5.54
C LEU A 252 -21.77 -0.81 -4.11
N ALA A 253 -21.72 0.49 -3.84
CA ALA A 253 -21.77 1.05 -2.48
C ALA A 253 -22.99 0.58 -1.66
N PRO A 254 -24.23 0.54 -2.18
CA PRO A 254 -25.39 0.08 -1.43
C PRO A 254 -25.56 -1.45 -1.40
N MET A 255 -24.66 -2.23 -2.02
CA MET A 255 -24.72 -3.70 -2.02
C MET A 255 -24.13 -4.25 -0.72
N GLU A 256 -24.88 -5.13 -0.08
CA GLU A 256 -24.44 -5.84 1.13
C GLU A 256 -23.46 -6.96 0.80
N ALA A 257 -22.48 -7.17 1.68
CA ALA A 257 -21.51 -8.26 1.55
C ALA A 257 -22.02 -9.55 2.17
N SER A 258 -21.77 -10.66 1.48
CA SER A 258 -22.08 -12.02 1.94
C SER A 258 -20.84 -12.90 1.83
N PHE A 259 -20.66 -13.79 2.79
CA PHE A 259 -19.44 -14.58 3.00
C PHE A 259 -19.72 -16.08 2.97
N PRO A 260 -19.91 -16.71 1.79
CA PRO A 260 -20.18 -18.14 1.70
C PRO A 260 -18.97 -19.04 1.99
N SER A 261 -17.75 -18.50 1.82
CA SER A 261 -16.52 -19.24 2.13
C SER A 261 -16.27 -19.31 3.64
N PRO A 262 -15.51 -20.34 4.11
CA PRO A 262 -15.13 -20.42 5.52
C PRO A 262 -14.44 -19.15 6.01
N GLN A 263 -14.80 -18.70 7.20
CA GLN A 263 -14.23 -17.54 7.87
C GLN A 263 -13.08 -17.96 8.80
N ASN A 264 -12.15 -17.06 9.08
CA ASN A 264 -11.06 -17.26 10.03
C ASN A 264 -10.19 -18.50 9.77
N VAL A 265 -9.94 -18.79 8.50
CA VAL A 265 -9.05 -19.90 8.11
C VAL A 265 -7.61 -19.62 8.52
N GLN A 266 -6.83 -20.65 8.76
CA GLN A 266 -5.44 -20.53 9.16
C GLN A 266 -4.55 -20.10 7.99
N LYS A 267 -3.35 -19.62 8.31
CA LYS A 267 -2.34 -19.27 7.30
C LYS A 267 -2.06 -20.46 6.40
N GLY A 268 -2.11 -20.22 5.07
CA GLY A 268 -1.86 -21.24 4.06
C GLY A 268 -2.95 -22.30 3.94
N ASP A 269 -4.12 -22.11 4.58
CA ASP A 269 -5.24 -23.04 4.42
C ASP A 269 -5.68 -23.09 2.94
N ASP A 270 -5.57 -24.26 2.37
CA ASP A 270 -5.86 -24.56 0.97
C ASP A 270 -7.10 -25.47 0.79
N SER A 271 -7.90 -25.65 1.85
CA SER A 271 -9.05 -26.58 1.85
C SER A 271 -10.23 -26.10 1.01
N ALA A 272 -10.44 -24.79 0.91
CA ALA A 272 -11.59 -24.20 0.23
C ALA A 272 -11.22 -22.95 -0.59
N LEU A 273 -12.05 -22.62 -1.59
CA LEU A 273 -11.96 -21.35 -2.29
C LEU A 273 -12.38 -20.21 -1.37
N ARG A 274 -11.59 -19.15 -1.33
CA ARG A 274 -11.96 -17.90 -0.66
C ARG A 274 -12.74 -17.02 -1.63
N TRP A 275 -14.00 -16.74 -1.30
CA TRP A 275 -14.85 -15.87 -2.11
C TRP A 275 -15.93 -15.20 -1.27
N ALA A 276 -16.40 -14.09 -1.75
CA ALA A 276 -17.52 -13.34 -1.21
C ALA A 276 -18.33 -12.75 -2.38
N TYR A 277 -19.51 -12.23 -2.09
CA TYR A 277 -20.22 -11.44 -3.08
C TYR A 277 -20.91 -10.24 -2.41
N ARG A 278 -21.12 -9.21 -3.20
CA ARG A 278 -21.95 -8.07 -2.84
C ARG A 278 -23.14 -8.02 -3.77
N SER A 279 -24.34 -7.83 -3.24
CA SER A 279 -25.55 -7.84 -4.06
C SER A 279 -26.64 -6.95 -3.51
N LYS A 280 -27.49 -6.46 -4.43
CA LYS A 280 -28.75 -5.75 -4.15
C LYS A 280 -29.66 -5.86 -5.36
N ASP A 281 -30.97 -6.06 -5.13
CA ASP A 281 -32.01 -6.06 -6.15
C ASP A 281 -31.72 -6.96 -7.36
N GLY A 282 -31.21 -8.18 -7.11
CA GLY A 282 -30.88 -9.16 -8.15
C GLY A 282 -29.61 -8.86 -8.96
N LYS A 283 -28.87 -7.81 -8.63
CA LYS A 283 -27.59 -7.46 -9.21
C LYS A 283 -26.47 -7.69 -8.21
N GLY A 284 -25.27 -7.98 -8.68
CA GLY A 284 -24.14 -8.17 -7.77
C GLY A 284 -22.80 -8.34 -8.42
N PHE A 285 -21.80 -8.47 -7.57
CA PHE A 285 -20.41 -8.76 -7.93
C PHE A 285 -19.90 -9.91 -7.06
N VAL A 286 -19.28 -10.88 -7.70
CA VAL A 286 -18.61 -12.03 -7.04
C VAL A 286 -17.13 -11.74 -6.96
N PHE A 287 -16.57 -11.74 -5.76
CA PHE A 287 -15.16 -11.52 -5.48
C PHE A 287 -14.50 -12.86 -5.15
N ILE A 288 -13.42 -13.16 -5.86
CA ILE A 288 -12.64 -14.41 -5.70
C ILE A 288 -11.20 -14.05 -5.35
N ASN A 289 -10.64 -14.69 -4.32
CA ASN A 289 -9.24 -14.55 -3.93
C ASN A 289 -8.61 -15.91 -3.62
N ASN A 290 -7.97 -16.53 -4.60
CA ASN A 290 -7.18 -17.75 -4.42
C ASN A 290 -5.68 -17.42 -4.29
N TYR A 291 -5.38 -16.34 -3.56
CA TYR A 291 -4.04 -15.84 -3.30
C TYR A 291 -3.84 -15.60 -1.79
N GLU A 292 -2.67 -15.88 -1.30
CA GLU A 292 -2.17 -15.46 0.01
C GLU A 292 -0.67 -15.26 -0.10
N ARG A 293 -0.18 -14.18 0.48
CA ARG A 293 1.23 -13.78 0.41
C ARG A 293 2.16 -14.93 0.80
N LEU A 294 3.10 -15.24 -0.10
CA LEU A 294 4.16 -16.23 0.10
C LEU A 294 3.63 -17.65 0.44
N GLN A 295 2.35 -17.94 0.14
CA GLN A 295 1.77 -19.26 0.25
C GLN A 295 1.49 -19.86 -1.14
N ASN A 296 1.71 -21.16 -1.28
CA ASN A 296 1.43 -21.89 -2.52
C ASN A 296 0.05 -22.54 -2.44
N LEU A 297 -1.00 -21.76 -2.72
CA LEU A 297 -2.35 -22.30 -2.80
C LEU A 297 -2.54 -23.09 -4.10
N SER A 298 -3.29 -24.18 -4.05
CA SER A 298 -3.60 -25.00 -5.22
C SER A 298 -4.77 -24.44 -6.04
N ALA A 299 -4.87 -24.86 -7.31
CA ALA A 299 -6.04 -24.59 -8.12
C ALA A 299 -7.29 -25.30 -7.56
N LYS A 300 -8.42 -24.58 -7.45
CA LYS A 300 -9.70 -25.13 -6.98
C LYS A 300 -10.49 -25.64 -8.17
N LYS A 301 -10.64 -26.96 -8.24
CA LYS A 301 -11.35 -27.64 -9.35
C LYS A 301 -12.85 -27.72 -9.06
N ASN A 302 -13.65 -27.78 -10.14
CA ASN A 302 -15.10 -28.00 -10.07
C ASN A 302 -15.84 -26.95 -9.20
N VAL A 303 -15.39 -25.71 -9.21
CA VAL A 303 -16.03 -24.63 -8.47
C VAL A 303 -17.39 -24.31 -9.09
N GLU A 304 -18.42 -24.30 -8.27
CA GLU A 304 -19.79 -23.91 -8.60
C GLU A 304 -20.18 -22.74 -7.71
N LEU A 305 -20.55 -21.62 -8.31
CA LEU A 305 -20.95 -20.39 -7.62
C LEU A 305 -22.36 -20.04 -8.05
N GLU A 306 -23.19 -19.66 -7.08
CA GLU A 306 -24.54 -19.17 -7.32
C GLU A 306 -24.77 -17.88 -6.51
N VAL A 307 -25.19 -16.81 -7.19
CA VAL A 307 -25.48 -15.50 -6.60
C VAL A 307 -26.73 -14.92 -7.25
N CYS A 308 -27.67 -14.41 -6.47
CA CYS A 308 -28.94 -13.85 -6.95
C CYS A 308 -29.73 -14.82 -7.86
N GLY A 309 -29.68 -16.13 -7.59
CA GLY A 309 -30.34 -17.16 -8.41
C GLY A 309 -29.65 -17.39 -9.77
N VAL A 310 -28.47 -16.84 -9.99
CA VAL A 310 -27.67 -17.03 -11.20
C VAL A 310 -26.52 -17.95 -10.92
N LYS A 311 -26.49 -19.11 -11.60
CA LYS A 311 -25.39 -20.07 -11.55
C LYS A 311 -24.33 -19.70 -12.59
N LEU A 312 -23.08 -19.51 -12.14
CA LEU A 312 -21.94 -19.37 -13.01
C LEU A 312 -21.55 -20.75 -13.60
N PRO A 313 -20.91 -20.77 -14.76
CA PRO A 313 -20.36 -22.03 -15.30
C PRO A 313 -19.41 -22.69 -14.30
N LYS A 314 -19.51 -24.01 -14.18
CA LYS A 314 -18.52 -24.78 -13.44
C LYS A 314 -17.12 -24.52 -13.99
N MET A 315 -16.18 -24.17 -13.11
CA MET A 315 -14.84 -23.74 -13.52
C MET A 315 -13.74 -24.28 -12.61
N THR A 316 -12.53 -24.22 -13.09
CA THR A 316 -11.33 -24.33 -12.26
C THR A 316 -10.82 -22.91 -11.97
N VAL A 317 -10.70 -22.57 -10.69
CA VAL A 317 -10.08 -21.31 -10.26
C VAL A 317 -8.58 -21.57 -10.05
N PRO A 318 -7.70 -20.95 -10.84
CA PRO A 318 -6.25 -21.18 -10.74
C PRO A 318 -5.65 -20.75 -9.40
N ALA A 319 -4.48 -21.26 -9.09
CA ALA A 319 -3.61 -20.70 -8.06
C ALA A 319 -3.30 -19.24 -8.37
N GLY A 320 -3.27 -18.37 -7.35
CA GLY A 320 -3.01 -16.94 -7.52
C GLY A 320 -4.15 -16.15 -8.18
N CYS A 321 -5.29 -16.76 -8.46
CA CYS A 321 -6.42 -16.10 -9.10
C CYS A 321 -7.08 -15.08 -8.18
N MET A 322 -7.27 -13.88 -8.71
CA MET A 322 -8.03 -12.78 -8.10
C MET A 322 -8.98 -12.22 -9.16
N ALA A 323 -10.28 -12.12 -8.84
CA ALA A 323 -11.27 -11.73 -9.84
C ALA A 323 -12.52 -11.08 -9.23
N VAL A 324 -13.18 -10.21 -10.03
CA VAL A 324 -14.50 -9.64 -9.74
C VAL A 324 -15.43 -9.95 -10.91
N PHE A 325 -16.43 -10.80 -10.71
CA PHE A 325 -17.38 -11.18 -11.76
C PHE A 325 -18.72 -10.47 -11.60
N PRO A 326 -19.29 -9.89 -12.67
CA PRO A 326 -20.59 -9.24 -12.64
C PRO A 326 -21.75 -10.22 -12.70
N ILE A 327 -22.85 -9.88 -12.01
CA ILE A 327 -24.15 -10.53 -12.07
C ILE A 327 -25.22 -9.47 -12.30
N GLY A 328 -25.92 -9.54 -13.43
CA GLY A 328 -27.06 -8.65 -13.72
C GLY A 328 -26.68 -7.19 -14.05
N ILE A 329 -25.46 -6.94 -14.49
CA ILE A 329 -24.90 -5.60 -14.74
C ILE A 329 -24.80 -5.33 -16.25
N ASP A 330 -25.16 -4.12 -16.72
CA ASP A 330 -24.98 -3.65 -18.11
C ASP A 330 -25.55 -4.59 -19.19
N GLY A 331 -26.69 -5.20 -18.94
CA GLY A 331 -27.27 -6.18 -19.85
C GLY A 331 -26.57 -7.55 -19.86
N ILE A 332 -25.53 -7.72 -19.03
CA ILE A 332 -24.84 -8.99 -18.79
C ILE A 332 -25.54 -9.71 -17.66
N ARG A 333 -26.02 -10.94 -17.91
CA ARG A 333 -26.58 -11.80 -16.87
C ARG A 333 -25.49 -12.30 -15.92
N TYR A 334 -24.38 -12.76 -16.48
CA TYR A 334 -23.15 -13.07 -15.76
C TYR A 334 -21.96 -13.10 -16.72
N ALA A 335 -20.77 -12.88 -16.19
CA ALA A 335 -19.52 -13.16 -16.92
C ALA A 335 -18.46 -13.78 -16.02
N THR A 336 -17.55 -14.57 -16.60
CA THR A 336 -16.30 -15.04 -15.98
C THR A 336 -15.10 -14.19 -16.43
N CYS A 337 -15.37 -12.90 -16.65
CA CYS A 337 -14.41 -11.83 -16.93
C CYS A 337 -14.70 -10.70 -15.96
N GLN A 338 -13.67 -9.97 -15.56
CA GLN A 338 -13.80 -8.84 -14.64
C GLN A 338 -14.25 -7.58 -15.37
N LEU A 339 -15.24 -6.88 -14.83
CA LEU A 339 -15.55 -5.51 -15.28
C LEU A 339 -14.42 -4.56 -14.87
N VAL A 340 -14.01 -3.70 -15.79
CA VAL A 340 -12.96 -2.71 -15.58
C VAL A 340 -13.51 -1.30 -15.67
N ALA A 341 -14.28 -0.99 -16.73
CA ALA A 341 -14.82 0.34 -16.96
C ALA A 341 -16.06 0.32 -17.85
N HIS A 342 -16.88 1.38 -17.76
CA HIS A 342 -17.98 1.65 -18.70
C HIS A 342 -17.93 3.12 -19.10
N ARG A 343 -17.31 3.42 -20.24
CA ARG A 343 -17.09 4.80 -20.70
C ARG A 343 -17.44 4.97 -22.17
N ASN A 344 -18.03 6.11 -22.51
CA ASN A 344 -18.46 6.44 -23.88
C ASN A 344 -19.32 5.35 -24.52
N GLY A 345 -20.20 4.71 -23.71
CA GLY A 345 -21.05 3.62 -24.13
C GLY A 345 -20.33 2.28 -24.36
N MET A 346 -19.04 2.17 -24.12
CA MET A 346 -18.24 0.95 -24.24
C MET A 346 -18.01 0.32 -22.88
N ILE A 347 -18.18 -1.00 -22.79
CA ILE A 347 -17.93 -1.83 -21.61
C ILE A 347 -16.58 -2.51 -21.80
N TYR A 348 -15.65 -2.27 -20.87
CA TYR A 348 -14.33 -2.87 -20.88
C TYR A 348 -14.25 -3.97 -19.81
N MET A 349 -13.89 -5.16 -20.25
CA MET A 349 -13.72 -6.32 -19.37
C MET A 349 -12.31 -6.87 -19.49
N MET A 350 -11.80 -7.43 -18.41
CA MET A 350 -10.49 -8.07 -18.34
C MET A 350 -10.64 -9.59 -18.26
N GLN A 351 -9.91 -10.31 -19.10
CA GLN A 351 -9.80 -11.76 -19.00
C GLN A 351 -9.07 -12.15 -17.73
N ILE A 352 -9.57 -13.17 -17.04
CA ILE A 352 -8.86 -13.80 -15.93
C ILE A 352 -8.05 -14.99 -16.45
N LYS A 353 -6.73 -14.92 -16.29
CA LYS A 353 -5.82 -15.96 -16.77
C LYS A 353 -6.19 -17.33 -16.18
N GLY A 354 -6.35 -18.32 -17.04
CA GLY A 354 -6.68 -19.69 -16.65
C GLY A 354 -8.18 -19.97 -16.45
N ILE A 355 -9.05 -18.95 -16.53
CA ILE A 355 -10.50 -19.13 -16.53
C ILE A 355 -11.03 -18.87 -17.94
N PRO A 356 -11.80 -19.80 -18.55
CA PRO A 356 -12.43 -19.58 -19.84
C PRO A 356 -13.38 -18.38 -19.80
N SER A 357 -13.17 -17.38 -20.65
CA SER A 357 -13.99 -16.17 -20.69
C SER A 357 -15.37 -16.48 -21.26
N THR A 358 -16.39 -16.44 -20.44
CA THR A 358 -17.80 -16.61 -20.80
C THR A 358 -18.56 -15.33 -20.49
N ILE A 359 -19.36 -14.84 -21.45
CA ILE A 359 -20.22 -13.68 -21.28
C ILE A 359 -21.64 -14.12 -21.65
N CYS A 360 -22.54 -14.18 -20.69
CA CYS A 360 -23.95 -14.49 -20.89
C CYS A 360 -24.76 -13.20 -20.77
N MET A 361 -25.48 -12.85 -21.83
CA MET A 361 -26.33 -11.66 -21.87
C MET A 361 -27.71 -11.96 -21.25
N GLN A 362 -28.41 -10.94 -20.78
CA GLN A 362 -29.77 -11.07 -20.24
C GLN A 362 -30.79 -11.61 -21.26
N ASN A 363 -30.58 -11.38 -22.56
CA ASN A 363 -31.40 -11.91 -23.65
C ASN A 363 -31.12 -13.40 -23.98
N GLY A 364 -30.31 -14.09 -23.16
CA GLY A 364 -29.98 -15.50 -23.32
C GLY A 364 -28.79 -15.79 -24.25
N LYS A 365 -28.29 -14.82 -25.03
CA LYS A 365 -27.08 -15.02 -25.84
C LYS A 365 -25.87 -15.27 -24.96
N THR A 366 -25.18 -16.38 -25.22
CA THR A 366 -23.96 -16.75 -24.48
C THR A 366 -22.76 -16.85 -25.42
N LEU A 367 -21.72 -16.12 -25.10
CA LEU A 367 -20.40 -16.19 -25.76
C LEU A 367 -19.48 -17.01 -24.87
N LYS A 368 -18.86 -18.06 -25.44
CA LYS A 368 -17.96 -18.96 -24.70
C LYS A 368 -16.54 -18.89 -25.26
N ASN A 369 -15.56 -19.05 -24.39
CA ASN A 369 -14.13 -19.04 -24.75
C ASN A 369 -13.72 -17.80 -25.56
N VAL A 370 -14.29 -16.65 -25.21
CA VAL A 370 -14.00 -15.39 -25.88
C VAL A 370 -12.52 -15.04 -25.69
N LYS A 371 -11.87 -14.58 -26.75
CA LYS A 371 -10.48 -14.14 -26.70
C LYS A 371 -10.41 -12.61 -26.66
N PRO A 372 -9.45 -12.05 -25.91
CA PRO A 372 -9.17 -10.60 -25.95
C PRO A 372 -8.90 -10.11 -27.39
N LYS A 373 -9.38 -8.90 -27.70
CA LYS A 373 -9.17 -8.20 -28.98
C LYS A 373 -8.68 -6.77 -28.78
N GLY A 374 -8.42 -6.38 -27.53
CA GLY A 374 -7.99 -5.04 -27.17
C GLY A 374 -9.14 -4.03 -27.02
N ALA A 375 -8.78 -2.82 -26.60
CA ALA A 375 -9.73 -1.76 -26.24
C ALA A 375 -10.53 -1.20 -27.41
N ASN A 376 -9.99 -1.30 -28.63
CA ASN A 376 -10.60 -0.70 -29.84
C ASN A 376 -11.44 -1.68 -30.68
N THR A 377 -11.49 -2.97 -30.29
CA THR A 377 -12.17 -4.01 -31.05
C THR A 377 -13.16 -4.77 -30.18
N PRO A 378 -14.46 -4.42 -30.23
CA PRO A 378 -15.47 -5.14 -29.48
C PRO A 378 -15.51 -6.64 -29.81
N VAL A 379 -15.67 -7.47 -28.80
CA VAL A 379 -15.91 -8.91 -28.97
C VAL A 379 -17.39 -9.20 -29.20
N TYR A 380 -18.27 -8.33 -28.72
CA TYR A 380 -19.70 -8.37 -28.94
C TYR A 380 -20.35 -7.00 -28.66
N LYS A 381 -21.14 -6.47 -29.60
CA LYS A 381 -21.77 -5.14 -29.49
C LYS A 381 -20.76 -4.08 -29.03
N ASN A 382 -20.96 -3.53 -27.84
CA ASN A 382 -20.13 -2.51 -27.21
C ASN A 382 -19.22 -3.10 -26.10
N ILE A 383 -18.99 -4.42 -26.07
CA ILE A 383 -18.15 -5.09 -25.06
C ILE A 383 -16.77 -5.35 -25.65
N CYS A 384 -15.74 -4.79 -25.05
CA CYS A 384 -14.33 -5.08 -25.30
C CYS A 384 -13.79 -6.03 -24.24
N LEU A 385 -13.01 -7.01 -24.64
CA LEU A 385 -12.29 -7.92 -23.76
C LEU A 385 -10.80 -7.68 -23.90
N LEU A 386 -10.16 -7.43 -22.77
CA LEU A 386 -8.75 -7.05 -22.62
C LEU A 386 -7.95 -8.19 -21.98
N THR A 387 -6.67 -8.25 -22.26
CA THR A 387 -5.70 -8.92 -21.39
C THR A 387 -5.52 -8.15 -20.08
N GLN A 388 -4.83 -8.73 -19.11
CA GLN A 388 -4.51 -8.01 -17.88
C GLN A 388 -3.64 -6.78 -18.17
N GLU A 389 -2.59 -6.92 -18.96
CA GLU A 389 -1.67 -5.84 -19.34
C GLU A 389 -2.40 -4.68 -20.05
N GLU A 390 -3.31 -5.00 -20.97
CA GLU A 390 -4.14 -3.99 -21.63
C GLU A 390 -5.09 -3.27 -20.65
N ALA A 391 -5.63 -3.99 -19.66
CA ALA A 391 -6.49 -3.40 -18.63
C ALA A 391 -5.69 -2.52 -17.65
N GLU A 392 -4.49 -2.92 -17.29
CA GLU A 392 -3.57 -2.16 -16.44
C GLU A 392 -3.13 -0.84 -17.09
N SER A 393 -3.04 -0.80 -18.42
CA SER A 393 -2.69 0.40 -19.19
C SER A 393 -3.89 1.15 -19.81
N LEU A 394 -5.11 0.68 -19.58
CA LEU A 394 -6.32 1.26 -20.17
C LEU A 394 -6.46 2.76 -19.81
N PHE A 395 -6.71 3.61 -20.80
CA PHE A 395 -6.82 5.08 -20.68
C PHE A 395 -5.55 5.78 -20.18
N LEU A 396 -4.39 5.18 -20.32
CA LEU A 396 -3.12 5.89 -20.19
C LEU A 396 -2.70 6.37 -21.60
N ASP A 397 -2.32 7.64 -21.71
CA ASP A 397 -1.80 8.22 -22.97
C ASP A 397 -0.47 7.57 -23.36
N SER A 398 0.32 7.21 -22.38
CA SER A 398 1.53 6.39 -22.51
C SER A 398 1.73 5.56 -21.24
N VAL A 399 2.12 4.32 -21.38
CA VAL A 399 2.76 3.61 -20.27
C VAL A 399 4.16 4.22 -20.17
N THR A 400 4.48 4.82 -19.03
CA THR A 400 5.84 5.31 -18.78
C THR A 400 6.79 4.11 -18.86
N LYS A 401 7.38 3.90 -20.03
CA LYS A 401 8.50 2.99 -20.13
C LYS A 401 9.68 3.74 -19.54
N HIS A 402 10.12 3.33 -18.37
CA HIS A 402 11.32 3.86 -17.73
C HIS A 402 12.55 3.57 -18.61
N GLY A 403 12.68 4.34 -19.71
CA GLY A 403 13.77 4.16 -20.66
C GLY A 403 15.08 4.64 -20.04
N VAL A 404 16.11 3.82 -20.11
CA VAL A 404 17.46 4.25 -19.74
C VAL A 404 17.86 5.38 -20.68
N VAL A 405 18.08 6.58 -20.12
CA VAL A 405 18.46 7.79 -20.88
C VAL A 405 19.96 8.07 -20.79
N GLY A 406 20.69 7.42 -19.88
CA GLY A 406 22.13 7.59 -19.74
C GLY A 406 22.75 6.61 -18.76
N LYS A 407 24.05 6.41 -18.90
CA LYS A 407 24.89 5.77 -17.90
C LYS A 407 25.77 6.85 -17.28
N VAL A 408 25.99 6.75 -15.99
CA VAL A 408 26.95 7.57 -15.28
C VAL A 408 28.25 6.78 -15.08
N THR A 409 29.36 7.46 -14.95
CA THR A 409 30.62 6.83 -14.59
C THR A 409 30.77 6.79 -13.08
N PHE A 410 31.26 5.68 -12.55
CA PHE A 410 31.53 5.56 -11.13
C PHE A 410 32.86 4.81 -10.89
N ALA A 411 33.49 5.12 -9.77
CA ALA A 411 34.72 4.45 -9.36
C ALA A 411 34.76 4.27 -7.84
N LYS A 412 35.21 3.11 -7.39
CA LYS A 412 35.51 2.88 -5.97
C LYS A 412 36.78 3.64 -5.61
N VAL A 413 36.70 4.52 -4.61
CA VAL A 413 37.83 5.35 -4.13
C VAL A 413 38.29 4.95 -2.73
N LYS A 414 37.50 4.14 -2.03
CA LYS A 414 37.86 3.60 -0.72
C LYS A 414 37.25 2.22 -0.55
N GLU A 415 38.06 1.26 -0.11
CA GLU A 415 37.56 -0.07 0.30
C GLU A 415 36.84 0.00 1.65
N ALA A 416 35.91 -0.96 1.88
CA ALA A 416 35.31 -1.11 3.19
C ALA A 416 36.36 -1.49 4.23
N GLY A 417 36.22 -0.93 5.42
CA GLY A 417 37.06 -1.27 6.56
C GLY A 417 36.51 -2.47 7.35
N SER A 418 36.72 -2.46 8.66
CA SER A 418 36.28 -3.52 9.55
C SER A 418 34.75 -3.61 9.60
N LEU A 419 34.22 -4.85 9.59
CA LEU A 419 32.79 -5.08 9.74
C LEU A 419 32.33 -4.71 11.17
N ARG A 420 31.18 -4.07 11.27
CA ARG A 420 30.58 -3.75 12.55
C ARG A 420 30.00 -5.01 13.21
N THR A 421 29.94 -5.04 14.54
CA THR A 421 29.13 -6.02 15.27
C THR A 421 27.69 -5.50 15.35
N VAL A 422 26.74 -6.21 14.71
CA VAL A 422 25.31 -5.87 14.78
C VAL A 422 24.77 -6.19 16.17
N LYS A 423 24.39 -5.18 16.93
CA LYS A 423 23.84 -5.31 18.30
C LYS A 423 22.32 -5.27 18.27
N LYS A 424 21.70 -5.78 19.33
CA LYS A 424 20.27 -5.59 19.58
C LYS A 424 20.07 -4.30 20.38
N GLY A 425 19.28 -3.38 19.82
CA GLY A 425 18.97 -2.11 20.44
C GLY A 425 17.82 -2.16 21.46
N ARG A 426 17.22 -1.01 21.70
CA ARG A 426 16.13 -0.82 22.66
C ARG A 426 14.91 -1.72 22.40
N ALA A 427 14.57 -1.93 21.14
CA ALA A 427 13.45 -2.79 20.73
C ALA A 427 13.75 -4.31 20.88
N LYS A 428 14.96 -4.69 21.25
CA LYS A 428 15.47 -6.08 21.32
C LYS A 428 15.64 -6.74 19.94
N VAL A 429 15.71 -5.95 18.90
CA VAL A 429 16.01 -6.35 17.53
C VAL A 429 17.27 -5.65 17.03
N ALA A 430 17.78 -6.04 15.85
CA ALA A 430 18.99 -5.45 15.30
C ALA A 430 18.90 -3.92 15.20
N GLU A 431 19.96 -3.25 15.61
CA GLU A 431 20.10 -1.78 15.59
C GLU A 431 20.80 -1.33 14.32
N ALA A 432 20.26 -0.27 13.68
CA ALA A 432 20.85 0.29 12.48
C ALA A 432 22.28 0.81 12.71
N PRO A 433 23.09 0.96 11.65
CA PRO A 433 24.43 1.53 11.76
C PRO A 433 24.39 2.95 12.34
N GLY A 434 25.24 3.21 13.34
CA GLY A 434 25.50 4.54 13.84
C GLY A 434 26.50 5.32 12.94
N GLU A 435 26.64 6.62 13.18
CA GLU A 435 27.52 7.47 12.35
C GLU A 435 28.97 6.96 12.27
N GLN A 436 29.49 6.41 13.35
CA GLN A 436 30.85 5.84 13.38
C GLN A 436 31.03 4.61 12.47
N ASP A 437 29.95 3.82 12.27
CA ASP A 437 30.00 2.66 11.39
C ASP A 437 30.22 3.09 9.92
N TRP A 438 29.68 4.25 9.54
CA TRP A 438 29.81 4.79 8.18
C TRP A 438 31.24 5.24 7.82
N GLU A 439 32.11 5.43 8.82
CA GLU A 439 33.55 5.64 8.59
C GLU A 439 34.21 4.40 7.97
N GLN A 440 33.62 3.22 8.19
CA GLN A 440 34.12 1.95 7.65
C GLN A 440 33.49 1.56 6.31
N ALA A 441 32.56 2.36 5.77
CA ALA A 441 31.92 2.09 4.49
C ALA A 441 32.90 2.15 3.32
N ALA A 442 32.66 1.32 2.31
CA ALA A 442 33.24 1.53 0.99
C ALA A 442 32.70 2.84 0.39
N VAL A 443 33.54 3.54 -0.35
CA VAL A 443 33.18 4.82 -0.97
C VAL A 443 33.33 4.75 -2.47
N TYR A 444 32.27 5.10 -3.17
CA TYR A 444 32.24 5.27 -4.63
C TYR A 444 31.95 6.73 -4.98
N LYS A 445 32.68 7.25 -5.95
CA LYS A 445 32.39 8.54 -6.59
C LYS A 445 31.59 8.29 -7.86
N ILE A 446 30.54 9.05 -8.05
CA ILE A 446 29.62 8.96 -9.19
C ILE A 446 29.68 10.30 -9.90
N ALA A 447 30.19 10.31 -11.13
CA ALA A 447 30.25 11.53 -11.95
C ALA A 447 28.98 11.62 -12.81
N LEU A 448 28.27 12.75 -12.69
CA LEU A 448 27.11 13.10 -13.49
C LEU A 448 27.52 13.80 -14.77
N ASP A 449 27.15 13.30 -15.94
CA ASP A 449 27.33 13.94 -17.22
C ASP A 449 26.39 15.15 -17.35
N ASP A 450 26.81 16.18 -18.09
CA ASP A 450 25.99 17.36 -18.43
C ASP A 450 24.70 16.96 -19.20
N ALA A 451 24.70 15.83 -19.91
CA ALA A 451 23.52 15.26 -20.56
C ALA A 451 22.49 14.71 -19.57
N VAL A 452 22.89 14.44 -18.33
CA VAL A 452 22.01 14.04 -17.24
C VAL A 452 21.46 15.30 -16.57
N SER A 453 20.51 15.95 -17.26
CA SER A 453 19.96 17.23 -16.82
C SER A 453 19.22 17.11 -15.50
N GLN A 454 19.51 18.03 -14.58
CA GLN A 454 18.77 18.22 -13.33
C GLN A 454 17.36 18.80 -13.58
N ASP A 455 17.11 19.38 -14.75
CA ASP A 455 15.83 20.01 -15.13
C ASP A 455 14.78 19.00 -15.59
N ALA A 456 15.19 17.78 -15.95
CA ALA A 456 14.27 16.70 -16.32
C ALA A 456 14.00 15.78 -15.12
N ARG A 457 12.84 15.14 -15.09
CA ARG A 457 12.52 14.10 -14.09
C ARG A 457 13.36 12.85 -14.36
N HIS A 458 14.64 12.92 -14.06
CA HIS A 458 15.59 11.82 -14.18
C HIS A 458 15.78 11.14 -12.84
N LEU A 459 15.62 9.81 -12.82
CA LEU A 459 15.92 8.96 -11.67
C LEU A 459 17.28 8.30 -11.83
N LEU A 460 18.12 8.46 -10.82
CA LEU A 460 19.32 7.67 -10.63
C LEU A 460 18.91 6.31 -10.04
N ASN A 461 19.26 5.24 -10.73
CA ASN A 461 19.03 3.88 -10.29
C ASN A 461 20.37 3.23 -9.95
N ILE A 462 20.55 2.83 -8.70
CA ILE A 462 21.77 2.22 -8.20
C ILE A 462 21.46 0.78 -7.82
N GLU A 463 21.99 -0.18 -8.58
CA GLU A 463 21.99 -1.58 -8.21
C GLU A 463 23.27 -1.90 -7.45
N TYR A 464 23.14 -2.25 -6.19
CA TYR A 464 24.29 -2.54 -5.35
C TYR A 464 24.09 -3.83 -4.54
N GLN A 465 25.21 -4.41 -4.14
CA GLN A 465 25.33 -5.45 -3.13
C GLN A 465 25.83 -4.77 -1.85
N GLY A 466 25.25 -5.09 -0.70
CA GLY A 466 25.61 -4.49 0.59
C GLY A 466 24.45 -4.54 1.57
N ASP A 467 24.68 -4.14 2.79
CA ASP A 467 23.66 -4.06 3.84
C ASP A 467 22.84 -2.76 3.71
N CYS A 468 23.55 -1.64 3.77
CA CYS A 468 22.95 -0.31 3.70
C CYS A 468 23.78 0.60 2.79
N ALA A 469 23.12 1.57 2.18
CA ALA A 469 23.79 2.59 1.36
C ALA A 469 23.33 4.01 1.75
N ARG A 470 24.24 4.98 1.63
CA ARG A 470 23.98 6.41 1.77
C ARG A 470 24.52 7.17 0.56
N LEU A 471 23.73 8.10 0.05
CA LEU A 471 24.10 8.99 -1.05
C LEU A 471 24.31 10.40 -0.52
N TYR A 472 25.44 11.00 -0.89
CA TYR A 472 25.82 12.35 -0.49
C TYR A 472 26.04 13.24 -1.71
N ALA A 473 25.62 14.51 -1.60
CA ALA A 473 25.93 15.59 -2.52
C ALA A 473 26.60 16.71 -1.72
N ASP A 474 27.77 17.16 -2.14
CA ASP A 474 28.55 18.20 -1.45
C ASP A 474 28.69 17.96 0.07
N GLY A 475 28.92 16.72 0.46
CA GLY A 475 29.06 16.29 1.86
C GLY A 475 27.76 16.19 2.67
N ARG A 476 26.61 16.55 2.10
CA ARG A 476 25.28 16.43 2.73
C ARG A 476 24.64 15.11 2.35
N LEU A 477 24.07 14.40 3.32
CA LEU A 477 23.24 13.21 3.07
C LEU A 477 21.97 13.64 2.32
N VAL A 478 21.72 13.04 1.14
CA VAL A 478 20.56 13.35 0.29
C VAL A 478 19.59 12.18 0.16
N ALA A 479 20.08 10.95 0.34
CA ALA A 479 19.24 9.74 0.38
C ALA A 479 19.96 8.60 1.10
N ASP A 480 19.19 7.65 1.59
CA ASP A 480 19.69 6.42 2.19
C ASP A 480 18.80 5.23 1.85
N ASN A 481 19.33 4.03 1.99
CA ASN A 481 18.62 2.80 1.64
C ASN A 481 19.09 1.64 2.52
N PHE A 482 18.15 0.83 2.97
CA PHE A 482 18.41 -0.52 3.48
C PHE A 482 18.11 -1.51 2.37
N GLN A 483 19.09 -2.32 1.98
CA GLN A 483 18.94 -3.28 0.88
C GLN A 483 17.84 -4.30 1.18
N TYR A 484 16.88 -4.44 0.23
CA TYR A 484 15.73 -5.36 0.35
C TYR A 484 15.30 -5.96 -1.00
N GLY A 485 16.16 -5.87 -2.03
CA GLY A 485 15.92 -6.47 -3.34
C GLY A 485 15.46 -5.51 -4.43
N ARG A 486 15.25 -4.23 -4.13
CA ARG A 486 14.98 -3.20 -5.14
C ARG A 486 16.19 -2.28 -5.34
N PRO A 487 16.34 -1.66 -6.52
CA PRO A 487 17.35 -0.64 -6.74
C PRO A 487 17.19 0.52 -5.76
N PHE A 488 18.30 1.15 -5.38
CA PHE A 488 18.32 2.41 -4.64
C PHE A 488 18.08 3.55 -5.61
N LEU A 489 16.96 4.26 -5.45
CA LEU A 489 16.52 5.32 -6.35
C LEU A 489 16.82 6.70 -5.77
N TYR A 490 17.12 7.68 -6.65
CA TYR A 490 17.17 9.08 -6.27
C TYR A 490 16.74 9.99 -7.41
N GLY A 491 15.86 10.97 -7.12
CA GLY A 491 15.38 11.96 -8.09
C GLY A 491 16.43 13.08 -8.28
N LEU A 492 17.11 13.08 -9.42
CA LEU A 492 18.23 14.03 -9.70
C LEU A 492 17.79 15.50 -9.68
N TRP A 493 16.52 15.81 -9.97
CA TRP A 493 15.98 17.17 -9.88
C TRP A 493 15.90 17.74 -8.45
N ARG A 494 16.13 16.90 -7.43
CA ARG A 494 16.22 17.35 -6.02
C ARG A 494 17.62 17.77 -5.62
N LEU A 495 18.60 17.56 -6.47
CA LEU A 495 19.97 18.01 -6.20
C LEU A 495 20.06 19.54 -6.25
N PRO A 496 20.91 20.15 -5.42
CA PRO A 496 21.30 21.54 -5.60
C PRO A 496 21.87 21.79 -7.01
N ALA A 497 21.60 22.98 -7.56
CA ALA A 497 22.10 23.33 -8.87
C ALA A 497 23.64 23.25 -8.93
N GLY A 498 24.17 22.67 -10.00
CA GLY A 498 25.61 22.60 -10.24
C GLY A 498 26.34 21.41 -9.61
N VAL A 499 25.66 20.54 -8.90
CA VAL A 499 26.24 19.27 -8.40
C VAL A 499 26.60 18.38 -9.59
N LYS A 500 27.88 18.02 -9.71
CA LYS A 500 28.41 17.16 -10.80
C LYS A 500 28.95 15.83 -10.30
N GLU A 501 29.12 15.69 -8.99
CA GLU A 501 29.61 14.45 -8.37
C GLU A 501 28.78 14.10 -7.14
N LEU A 502 28.48 12.80 -7.00
CA LEU A 502 27.87 12.24 -5.83
C LEU A 502 28.83 11.26 -5.15
N GLU A 503 28.70 11.11 -3.85
CA GLU A 503 29.42 10.11 -3.09
C GLU A 503 28.43 9.05 -2.58
N LEU A 504 28.65 7.81 -2.97
CA LEU A 504 27.89 6.66 -2.50
C LEU A 504 28.73 5.89 -1.48
N ARG A 505 28.20 5.74 -0.28
CA ARG A 505 28.79 4.90 0.77
C ARG A 505 27.99 3.62 0.92
N ILE A 506 28.67 2.47 0.97
CA ILE A 506 28.03 1.16 1.14
C ILE A 506 28.70 0.43 2.31
N LEU A 507 27.87 -0.01 3.24
CA LEU A 507 28.26 -0.96 4.29
C LEU A 507 28.11 -2.39 3.77
N PRO A 508 29.12 -3.25 3.95
CA PRO A 508 29.07 -4.62 3.46
C PRO A 508 27.94 -5.45 4.10
N MET A 509 27.34 -6.31 3.30
CA MET A 509 26.47 -7.39 3.77
C MET A 509 27.29 -8.39 4.59
N GLN A 510 26.72 -8.89 5.68
CA GLN A 510 27.32 -9.91 6.54
C GLN A 510 26.43 -11.15 6.57
N SER A 511 27.02 -12.34 6.68
CA SER A 511 26.31 -13.62 6.58
C SER A 511 25.42 -13.96 7.79
N ASP A 512 25.67 -13.34 8.93
CA ASP A 512 25.10 -13.72 10.23
C ASP A 512 24.27 -12.59 10.88
N MET A 513 23.85 -11.60 10.11
CA MET A 513 23.05 -10.50 10.62
C MET A 513 21.70 -10.98 11.13
N PRO A 514 21.29 -10.60 12.36
CA PRO A 514 20.01 -10.99 12.94
C PRO A 514 18.86 -10.11 12.38
N VAL A 515 18.69 -10.11 11.05
CA VAL A 515 17.69 -9.33 10.31
C VAL A 515 16.86 -10.23 9.42
N TYR A 516 15.62 -9.83 9.12
CA TYR A 516 14.83 -10.44 8.06
C TYR A 516 15.13 -9.73 6.74
N LEU A 517 15.55 -10.52 5.76
CA LEU A 517 15.69 -10.11 4.38
C LEU A 517 14.75 -10.94 3.49
N PRO A 518 14.08 -10.35 2.50
CA PRO A 518 13.24 -11.07 1.57
C PRO A 518 14.09 -11.91 0.60
N ARG A 519 13.45 -12.79 -0.15
CA ARG A 519 14.11 -13.67 -1.16
C ARG A 519 14.78 -12.88 -2.28
N GLU A 520 14.28 -11.67 -2.56
CA GLU A 520 14.75 -10.75 -3.61
C GLU A 520 16.05 -10.05 -3.23
N ALA A 521 16.37 -9.99 -1.94
CA ALA A 521 17.58 -9.34 -1.47
C ALA A 521 18.82 -10.16 -1.81
N ASP A 522 19.88 -9.47 -2.25
CA ASP A 522 21.20 -10.08 -2.39
C ASP A 522 21.85 -10.19 -1.01
N THR A 523 21.91 -11.41 -0.48
CA THR A 523 22.49 -11.71 0.83
C THR A 523 23.94 -12.16 0.76
N THR A 524 24.57 -12.06 -0.40
CA THR A 524 25.99 -12.41 -0.58
C THR A 524 26.85 -11.47 0.29
N PRO A 525 27.76 -12.00 1.13
CA PRO A 525 28.65 -11.14 1.93
C PRO A 525 29.53 -10.23 1.09
N GLY A 526 29.75 -9.01 1.59
CA GLY A 526 30.57 -8.01 0.91
C GLY A 526 29.78 -6.82 0.39
N GLU A 527 30.42 -6.02 -0.45
CA GLU A 527 29.81 -4.85 -1.08
C GLU A 527 30.33 -4.65 -2.51
N SER A 528 29.46 -4.21 -3.40
CA SER A 528 29.81 -3.79 -4.75
C SER A 528 28.72 -2.94 -5.39
N VAL A 529 29.07 -2.11 -6.34
CA VAL A 529 28.11 -1.48 -7.24
C VAL A 529 28.02 -2.32 -8.50
N LYS A 530 26.83 -2.87 -8.79
CA LYS A 530 26.56 -3.70 -9.97
C LYS A 530 26.34 -2.83 -11.21
N SER A 531 25.49 -1.83 -11.08
CA SER A 531 25.21 -0.88 -12.15
C SER A 531 24.69 0.45 -11.59
N ILE A 532 24.93 1.54 -12.32
CA ILE A 532 24.27 2.82 -12.11
C ILE A 532 23.74 3.29 -13.45
N THR A 533 22.44 3.54 -13.51
CA THR A 533 21.76 4.02 -14.72
C THR A 533 20.88 5.20 -14.39
N VAL A 534 20.55 5.99 -15.41
CA VAL A 534 19.59 7.09 -15.29
C VAL A 534 18.39 6.75 -16.16
N THR A 535 17.20 6.79 -15.57
CA THR A 535 15.94 6.61 -16.27
C THR A 535 15.17 7.92 -16.30
N LYS A 536 14.31 8.08 -17.31
CA LYS A 536 13.36 9.19 -17.37
C LYS A 536 12.02 8.71 -16.81
N GLU A 537 11.43 9.55 -15.94
CA GLU A 537 10.07 9.38 -15.43
C GLU A 537 9.02 10.04 -16.35
#